data_501123df2bfa9885d56517ceca557993
#
_entry.id   501123df2bfa9885d56517ceca557993
#
_cell.length_a   1.000
_cell.length_b   1.000
_cell.length_c   1.000
_cell.angle_alpha   90.00
_cell.angle_beta   90.00
_cell.angle_gamma   90.00
#
_symmetry.space_group_name_H-M   'P 1'
#
loop_
_entity.id
_entity.type
_entity.pdbx_description
1 polymer ?
#
loop_
_entity_poly.entity_id
_entity_poly.type
_entity_poly.pdbx_seq_one_letter_code
_entity_poly.pdbx_strand_id
1 'polypeptide(L)'
;MQGKLESELVNPPDKNSRRLPFGKVLLCFVGLVLGGVVLLGFSWLAFVGIYGPETWVYRGNQVPPRFVRIMSDVGALEEQEKIIFFYSDAMTNIRDGFYFVSDKKVVVYSNAIQPDPLTIIEFEQIEDVTLDRSETVFSDSEINVYAREGWSIWFPVSSEFDRDEEFFEAISQRVPQSGLLPPD
;
A
#
# COMPACT_ATOMS: atom_id res chain seq x y z
N MET A 1 -5.31 -51.77 88.09
CA MET A 1 -6.00 -51.59 86.79
C MET A 1 -5.35 -50.39 86.12
N GLN A 2 -4.47 -50.66 85.20
CA GLN A 2 -3.70 -49.61 84.43
C GLN A 2 -4.47 -49.38 83.14
N GLY A 3 -4.98 -48.16 82.97
CA GLY A 3 -5.55 -47.66 81.71
C GLY A 3 -4.45 -47.04 80.81
N LYS A 4 -4.24 -47.68 79.68
CA LYS A 4 -3.27 -47.29 78.64
C LYS A 4 -3.92 -46.20 77.80
N LEU A 5 -3.40 -44.98 77.91
CA LEU A 5 -3.73 -43.86 77.01
C LEU A 5 -2.91 -44.02 75.73
N GLU A 6 -3.57 -44.43 74.63
CA GLU A 6 -2.97 -44.32 73.28
C GLU A 6 -3.03 -42.91 72.84
N SER A 7 -1.84 -42.31 72.63
CA SER A 7 -1.67 -41.02 72.02
C SER A 7 -1.81 -41.18 70.53
N GLU A 8 -2.91 -40.74 69.98
CA GLU A 8 -3.16 -40.60 68.54
C GLU A 8 -2.23 -39.61 67.95
N LEU A 9 -1.24 -40.09 67.19
CA LEU A 9 -0.30 -39.26 66.41
C LEU A 9 -1.07 -38.64 65.25
N VAL A 10 -1.46 -37.38 65.43
CA VAL A 10 -1.99 -36.56 64.36
C VAL A 10 -0.84 -36.23 63.39
N ASN A 11 -0.83 -36.85 62.23
CA ASN A 11 0.08 -36.51 61.13
C ASN A 11 -0.14 -35.06 60.72
N PRO A 12 0.90 -34.21 60.69
CA PRO A 12 0.75 -32.85 60.16
C PRO A 12 0.42 -32.90 58.66
N PRO A 13 -0.45 -31.98 58.18
CA PRO A 13 -0.82 -31.92 56.78
C PRO A 13 0.40 -31.70 55.90
N ASP A 14 0.55 -32.53 54.89
CA ASP A 14 1.60 -32.45 53.87
C ASP A 14 1.62 -31.05 53.19
N LYS A 15 2.55 -30.23 53.58
CA LYS A 15 2.81 -28.87 53.05
C LYS A 15 3.49 -28.90 51.67
N ASN A 16 3.30 -29.94 50.90
CA ASN A 16 3.81 -30.00 49.55
C ASN A 16 2.85 -29.28 48.57
N SER A 17 2.50 -28.03 48.89
CA SER A 17 1.89 -27.15 47.92
C SER A 17 2.92 -26.94 46.78
N ARG A 18 2.65 -27.60 45.64
CA ARG A 18 3.42 -27.47 44.39
C ARG A 18 3.43 -26.01 43.95
N ARG A 19 4.33 -25.23 44.55
CA ARG A 19 4.61 -23.87 44.02
C ARG A 19 5.17 -24.06 42.63
N LEU A 20 4.36 -23.77 41.63
CA LEU A 20 4.86 -23.68 40.26
C LEU A 20 6.10 -22.76 40.29
N PRO A 21 7.27 -23.24 39.84
CA PRO A 21 8.48 -22.44 39.90
C PRO A 21 8.26 -21.17 39.09
N PHE A 22 8.38 -20.02 39.72
CA PHE A 22 8.13 -18.68 39.17
C PHE A 22 8.77 -18.49 37.79
N GLY A 23 9.98 -19.06 37.59
CA GLY A 23 10.67 -19.05 36.28
C GLY A 23 9.89 -19.74 35.14
N LYS A 24 9.18 -20.86 35.41
CA LYS A 24 8.38 -21.54 34.39
C LYS A 24 7.14 -20.73 34.01
N VAL A 25 6.48 -20.12 35.00
CA VAL A 25 5.31 -19.24 34.74
C VAL A 25 5.73 -18.01 33.93
N LEU A 26 6.85 -17.40 34.29
CA LEU A 26 7.40 -16.25 33.53
C LEU A 26 7.76 -16.64 32.10
N LEU A 27 8.41 -17.79 31.92
CA LEU A 27 8.79 -18.28 30.58
C LEU A 27 7.56 -18.54 29.70
N CYS A 28 6.50 -19.15 30.27
CA CYS A 28 5.23 -19.37 29.56
C CYS A 28 4.57 -18.04 29.19
N PHE A 29 4.59 -17.05 30.08
CA PHE A 29 4.00 -15.74 29.81
C PHE A 29 4.76 -15.00 28.71
N VAL A 30 6.10 -15.00 28.74
CA VAL A 30 6.93 -14.41 27.68
C VAL A 30 6.69 -15.12 26.34
N GLY A 31 6.62 -16.45 26.32
CA GLY A 31 6.31 -17.23 25.12
C GLY A 31 4.94 -16.87 24.53
N LEU A 32 3.93 -16.69 25.39
CA LEU A 32 2.57 -16.33 24.97
C LEU A 32 2.51 -14.91 24.37
N VAL A 33 3.21 -13.96 24.99
CA VAL A 33 3.30 -12.58 24.49
C VAL A 33 4.03 -12.53 23.15
N LEU A 34 5.19 -13.19 23.02
CA LEU A 34 5.94 -13.25 21.76
C LEU A 34 5.14 -13.95 20.66
N GLY A 35 4.49 -15.07 20.98
CA GLY A 35 3.60 -15.77 20.05
C GLY A 35 2.43 -14.90 19.58
N GLY A 36 1.83 -14.14 20.49
CA GLY A 36 0.78 -13.17 20.18
C GLY A 36 1.23 -12.07 19.24
N VAL A 37 2.41 -11.48 19.48
CA VAL A 37 2.98 -10.44 18.61
C VAL A 37 3.27 -10.98 17.20
N VAL A 38 3.83 -12.20 17.12
CA VAL A 38 4.11 -12.84 15.83
C VAL A 38 2.81 -13.11 15.07
N LEU A 39 1.78 -13.66 15.72
CA LEU A 39 0.48 -13.91 15.09
C LEU A 39 -0.19 -12.62 14.60
N LEU A 40 -0.13 -11.55 15.39
CA LEU A 40 -0.65 -10.23 14.98
C LEU A 40 0.10 -9.69 13.76
N GLY A 41 1.43 -9.84 13.73
CA GLY A 41 2.26 -9.44 12.59
C GLY A 41 1.89 -10.21 11.32
N PHE A 42 1.75 -11.53 11.39
CA PHE A 42 1.32 -12.34 10.24
C PHE A 42 -0.11 -12.00 9.80
N SER A 43 -1.03 -11.77 10.73
CA SER A 43 -2.41 -11.36 10.41
C SER A 43 -2.44 -10.01 9.69
N TRP A 44 -1.61 -9.06 10.10
CA TRP A 44 -1.48 -7.77 9.44
C TRP A 44 -0.91 -7.91 8.02
N LEU A 45 0.16 -8.69 7.84
CA LEU A 45 0.74 -8.95 6.51
C LEU A 45 -0.27 -9.63 5.57
N ALA A 46 -1.03 -10.61 6.07
CA ALA A 46 -2.08 -11.26 5.30
C ALA A 46 -3.20 -10.28 4.92
N PHE A 47 -3.58 -9.38 5.83
CA PHE A 47 -4.59 -8.35 5.56
C PHE A 47 -4.12 -7.38 4.46
N VAL A 48 -2.89 -6.87 4.55
CA VAL A 48 -2.31 -5.99 3.53
C VAL A 48 -2.24 -6.70 2.18
N GLY A 49 -1.79 -7.96 2.15
CA GLY A 49 -1.69 -8.74 0.90
C GLY A 49 -3.05 -9.07 0.25
N ILE A 50 -4.15 -9.12 1.03
CA ILE A 50 -5.49 -9.43 0.48
C ILE A 50 -6.23 -8.15 0.04
N TYR A 51 -6.07 -7.06 0.78
CA TYR A 51 -6.86 -5.83 0.62
C TYR A 51 -6.10 -4.66 0.04
N GLY A 52 -4.77 -4.65 0.12
CA GLY A 52 -3.94 -3.61 -0.48
C GLY A 52 -3.95 -3.64 -2.01
N PRO A 53 -3.49 -2.56 -2.66
CA PRO A 53 -3.12 -2.61 -4.07
C PRO A 53 -1.86 -3.49 -4.25
N GLU A 54 -1.70 -4.03 -5.45
CA GLU A 54 -0.46 -4.72 -5.80
C GLU A 54 0.68 -3.71 -6.00
N THR A 55 1.91 -4.17 -5.90
CA THR A 55 3.11 -3.34 -6.04
C THR A 55 3.44 -2.98 -7.48
N TRP A 56 2.76 -3.57 -8.45
CA TRP A 56 2.97 -3.32 -9.88
C TRP A 56 1.89 -2.46 -10.52
N VAL A 57 2.20 -1.94 -11.69
CA VAL A 57 1.25 -1.20 -12.52
C VAL A 57 0.19 -2.15 -13.11
N TYR A 58 -1.08 -1.82 -12.93
CA TYR A 58 -2.19 -2.52 -13.57
C TYR A 58 -2.43 -1.97 -14.99
N ARG A 59 -2.70 -2.85 -15.95
CA ARG A 59 -3.35 -2.45 -17.19
C ARG A 59 -4.84 -2.24 -16.95
N GLY A 60 -5.49 -1.37 -17.72
CA GLY A 60 -6.86 -0.95 -17.46
C GLY A 60 -7.88 -2.08 -17.27
N ASN A 61 -7.74 -3.19 -18.02
CA ASN A 61 -8.59 -4.38 -17.88
C ASN A 61 -8.28 -5.23 -16.63
N GLN A 62 -7.18 -4.95 -15.93
CA GLN A 62 -6.75 -5.64 -14.71
C GLN A 62 -7.12 -4.86 -13.44
N VAL A 63 -7.51 -3.59 -13.57
CA VAL A 63 -7.85 -2.74 -12.42
C VAL A 63 -9.06 -3.32 -11.68
N PRO A 64 -8.94 -3.62 -10.37
CA PRO A 64 -10.03 -4.18 -9.59
C PRO A 64 -11.26 -3.26 -9.59
N PRO A 65 -12.48 -3.79 -9.72
CA PRO A 65 -13.72 -2.97 -9.73
C PRO A 65 -13.89 -2.09 -8.48
N ARG A 66 -13.33 -2.53 -7.34
CA ARG A 66 -13.31 -1.74 -6.10
C ARG A 66 -12.51 -0.43 -6.24
N PHE A 67 -11.40 -0.46 -7.00
CA PHE A 67 -10.57 0.73 -7.25
C PHE A 67 -11.26 1.66 -8.23
N VAL A 68 -11.85 1.12 -9.30
CA VAL A 68 -12.67 1.90 -10.25
C VAL A 68 -13.76 2.67 -9.52
N ARG A 69 -14.46 2.04 -8.57
CA ARG A 69 -15.48 2.72 -7.77
C ARG A 69 -14.90 3.86 -6.93
N ILE A 70 -13.76 3.64 -6.26
CA ILE A 70 -13.11 4.68 -5.45
C ILE A 70 -12.71 5.88 -6.33
N MET A 71 -12.13 5.64 -7.52
CA MET A 71 -11.75 6.70 -8.45
C MET A 71 -12.96 7.49 -8.94
N SER A 72 -14.09 6.82 -9.20
CA SER A 72 -15.35 7.49 -9.56
C SER A 72 -15.93 8.27 -8.39
N ASP A 73 -15.90 7.72 -7.17
CA ASP A 73 -16.43 8.38 -5.95
C ASP A 73 -15.71 9.70 -5.63
N VAL A 74 -14.41 9.79 -5.93
CA VAL A 74 -13.61 11.02 -5.74
C VAL A 74 -13.63 11.95 -6.95
N GLY A 75 -14.37 11.60 -8.01
CA GLY A 75 -14.47 12.41 -9.23
C GLY A 75 -13.25 12.34 -10.16
N ALA A 76 -12.34 11.39 -9.92
CA ALA A 76 -11.14 11.22 -10.73
C ALA A 76 -11.43 10.55 -12.08
N LEU A 77 -12.41 9.64 -12.12
CA LEU A 77 -12.76 8.85 -13.30
C LEU A 77 -14.17 9.20 -13.76
N GLU A 78 -14.31 9.53 -15.03
CA GLU A 78 -15.59 9.84 -15.67
C GLU A 78 -16.32 8.58 -16.16
N GLU A 79 -17.63 8.71 -16.39
CA GLU A 79 -18.41 7.67 -16.99
C GLU A 79 -17.93 7.39 -18.43
N GLN A 80 -17.73 6.11 -18.76
CA GLN A 80 -17.20 5.62 -20.06
C GLN A 80 -15.71 5.94 -20.36
N GLU A 81 -15.00 6.60 -19.46
CA GLU A 81 -13.56 6.80 -19.58
C GLU A 81 -12.80 5.48 -19.43
N LYS A 82 -11.80 5.24 -20.27
CA LYS A 82 -11.04 4.00 -20.28
C LYS A 82 -9.67 4.21 -19.65
N ILE A 83 -9.46 3.55 -18.51
CA ILE A 83 -8.13 3.49 -17.90
C ILE A 83 -7.22 2.66 -18.82
N ILE A 84 -6.01 3.16 -19.06
CA ILE A 84 -4.97 2.45 -19.82
C ILE A 84 -4.01 1.79 -18.83
N PHE A 85 -3.46 2.56 -17.91
CA PHE A 85 -2.63 2.09 -16.81
C PHE A 85 -3.04 2.75 -15.49
N PHE A 86 -2.87 2.00 -14.41
CA PHE A 86 -3.14 2.43 -13.05
C PHE A 86 -2.03 1.94 -12.11
N TYR A 87 -1.59 2.79 -11.21
CA TYR A 87 -0.67 2.45 -10.14
C TYR A 87 -1.12 3.09 -8.83
N SER A 88 -0.78 2.47 -7.71
CA SER A 88 -0.96 3.02 -6.37
C SER A 88 0.21 2.61 -5.48
N ASP A 89 0.85 3.57 -4.89
CA ASP A 89 1.90 3.40 -3.87
C ASP A 89 1.34 3.21 -2.45
N ALA A 90 0.02 3.19 -2.32
CA ALA A 90 -0.66 3.01 -1.05
C ALA A 90 -0.50 1.57 -0.53
N MET A 91 -0.24 1.41 0.77
CA MET A 91 -0.09 0.08 1.37
C MET A 91 -1.41 -0.68 1.54
N THR A 92 -2.52 0.01 1.83
CA THR A 92 -3.79 -0.64 2.19
C THR A 92 -4.99 -0.07 1.48
N ASN A 93 -5.01 1.24 1.21
CA ASN A 93 -6.16 1.93 0.63
C ASN A 93 -5.69 2.91 -0.42
N ILE A 94 -6.15 2.73 -1.66
CA ILE A 94 -5.76 3.62 -2.78
C ILE A 94 -6.15 5.09 -2.56
N ARG A 95 -7.00 5.40 -1.58
CA ARG A 95 -7.28 6.80 -1.18
C ARG A 95 -6.08 7.51 -0.56
N ASP A 96 -5.01 6.80 -0.23
CA ASP A 96 -3.77 7.42 0.26
C ASP A 96 -2.93 7.96 -0.91
N GLY A 97 -2.95 7.27 -2.06
CA GLY A 97 -2.29 7.68 -3.29
C GLY A 97 -2.63 6.75 -4.45
N PHE A 98 -2.99 7.30 -5.60
CA PHE A 98 -3.12 6.57 -6.86
C PHE A 98 -2.88 7.47 -8.07
N TYR A 99 -2.45 6.86 -9.14
CA TYR A 99 -2.04 7.50 -10.38
C TYR A 99 -2.58 6.68 -11.55
N PHE A 100 -3.16 7.33 -12.54
CA PHE A 100 -3.55 6.62 -13.75
C PHE A 100 -3.48 7.50 -14.99
N VAL A 101 -3.30 6.84 -16.12
CA VAL A 101 -3.48 7.39 -17.45
C VAL A 101 -4.71 6.75 -18.08
N SER A 102 -5.57 7.58 -18.65
CA SER A 102 -6.76 7.15 -19.37
C SER A 102 -6.63 7.43 -20.87
N ASP A 103 -7.71 7.23 -21.59
CA ASP A 103 -7.86 7.65 -22.98
C ASP A 103 -8.03 9.17 -23.15
N LYS A 104 -8.18 9.93 -22.04
CA LYS A 104 -8.43 11.37 -22.05
C LYS A 104 -7.39 12.21 -21.31
N LYS A 105 -6.84 11.70 -20.21
CA LYS A 105 -6.10 12.50 -19.23
C LYS A 105 -5.13 11.69 -18.40
N VAL A 106 -4.24 12.39 -17.70
CA VAL A 106 -3.42 11.89 -16.58
C VAL A 106 -4.05 12.35 -15.29
N VAL A 107 -4.12 11.46 -14.31
CA VAL A 107 -4.67 11.76 -12.99
C VAL A 107 -3.66 11.39 -11.90
N VAL A 108 -3.43 12.35 -11.01
CA VAL A 108 -2.64 12.21 -9.80
C VAL A 108 -3.54 12.47 -8.61
N TYR A 109 -3.69 11.49 -7.73
CA TYR A 109 -4.39 11.64 -6.47
C TYR A 109 -3.43 11.30 -5.32
N SER A 110 -3.24 12.21 -4.39
CA SER A 110 -2.40 11.98 -3.22
C SER A 110 -2.88 12.79 -2.03
N ASN A 111 -3.13 12.11 -0.91
CA ASN A 111 -3.48 12.77 0.36
C ASN A 111 -2.36 13.68 0.90
N ALA A 112 -1.14 13.57 0.39
CA ALA A 112 -0.02 14.45 0.74
C ALA A 112 -0.16 15.84 0.11
N ILE A 113 -0.96 15.97 -0.96
CA ILE A 113 -1.21 17.25 -1.65
C ILE A 113 -2.41 17.93 -0.99
N GLN A 114 -2.17 19.09 -0.38
CA GLN A 114 -3.19 19.87 0.30
C GLN A 114 -3.30 21.28 -0.29
N PRO A 115 -4.46 21.89 -0.37
CA PRO A 115 -5.78 21.44 0.11
C PRO A 115 -6.53 20.51 -0.84
N ASP A 116 -6.08 20.37 -2.10
CA ASP A 116 -6.78 19.57 -3.11
C ASP A 116 -5.92 18.35 -3.49
N PRO A 117 -6.32 17.13 -3.06
CA PRO A 117 -5.57 15.91 -3.32
C PRO A 117 -5.66 15.41 -4.76
N LEU A 118 -6.59 15.93 -5.57
CA LEU A 118 -6.87 15.48 -6.93
C LEU A 118 -6.33 16.47 -7.96
N THR A 119 -5.38 16.01 -8.78
CA THR A 119 -4.89 16.76 -9.94
C THR A 119 -5.27 16.03 -11.21
N ILE A 120 -5.98 16.70 -12.10
CA ILE A 120 -6.38 16.20 -13.41
C ILE A 120 -5.66 17.02 -14.47
N ILE A 121 -5.02 16.36 -15.45
CA ILE A 121 -4.24 17.00 -16.49
C ILE A 121 -4.69 16.40 -17.83
N GLU A 122 -5.38 17.17 -18.65
CA GLU A 122 -5.71 16.80 -20.02
C GLU A 122 -4.44 16.78 -20.87
N PHE A 123 -4.35 15.90 -21.88
CA PHE A 123 -3.13 15.77 -22.69
C PHE A 123 -2.74 17.07 -23.40
N GLU A 124 -3.73 17.90 -23.76
CA GLU A 124 -3.53 19.21 -24.38
C GLU A 124 -2.83 20.22 -23.44
N GLN A 125 -2.95 20.03 -22.13
CA GLN A 125 -2.31 20.86 -21.11
C GLN A 125 -0.86 20.46 -20.86
N ILE A 126 -0.44 19.27 -21.29
CA ILE A 126 0.91 18.76 -21.10
C ILE A 126 1.85 19.37 -22.16
N GLU A 127 2.95 19.95 -21.70
CA GLU A 127 4.04 20.43 -22.55
C GLU A 127 5.06 19.34 -22.79
N ASP A 128 5.46 18.65 -21.71
CA ASP A 128 6.46 17.59 -21.75
C ASP A 128 6.22 16.58 -20.62
N VAL A 129 6.78 15.40 -20.78
CA VAL A 129 6.79 14.33 -19.77
C VAL A 129 8.15 13.65 -19.78
N THR A 130 8.70 13.37 -18.60
CA THR A 130 9.96 12.64 -18.45
C THR A 130 9.82 11.50 -17.49
N LEU A 131 10.60 10.45 -17.72
CA LEU A 131 10.72 9.29 -16.83
C LEU A 131 12.12 9.31 -16.21
N ASP A 132 12.17 9.40 -14.88
CA ASP A 132 13.38 9.16 -14.10
C ASP A 132 13.34 7.73 -13.57
N ARG A 133 14.04 6.84 -14.27
CA ARG A 133 13.95 5.41 -14.02
C ARG A 133 14.77 5.00 -12.82
N SER A 134 14.16 4.25 -11.92
CA SER A 134 14.87 3.64 -10.80
C SER A 134 15.86 2.57 -11.26
N GLU A 135 17.07 2.61 -10.72
CA GLU A 135 18.09 1.59 -10.95
C GLU A 135 17.89 0.33 -10.08
N THR A 136 16.96 0.37 -9.14
CA THR A 136 16.73 -0.73 -8.19
C THR A 136 15.30 -1.21 -8.22
N VAL A 137 15.11 -2.52 -8.03
CA VAL A 137 13.78 -3.15 -7.93
C VAL A 137 13.04 -2.83 -6.62
N PHE A 138 13.67 -2.07 -5.71
CA PHE A 138 13.10 -1.73 -4.41
C PHE A 138 12.61 -0.29 -4.32
N SER A 139 12.80 0.50 -5.36
CA SER A 139 12.31 1.87 -5.46
C SER A 139 11.56 2.07 -6.77
N ASP A 140 10.52 2.86 -6.70
CA ASP A 140 9.73 3.24 -7.86
C ASP A 140 10.51 4.20 -8.77
N SER A 141 10.21 4.16 -10.04
CA SER A 141 10.57 5.20 -11.01
C SER A 141 9.67 6.42 -10.78
N GLU A 142 10.09 7.59 -11.27
CA GLU A 142 9.32 8.82 -11.15
C GLU A 142 8.91 9.33 -12.54
N ILE A 143 7.62 9.61 -12.72
CA ILE A 143 7.13 10.32 -13.90
C ILE A 143 6.93 11.78 -13.54
N ASN A 144 7.58 12.68 -14.29
CA ASN A 144 7.42 14.12 -14.17
C ASN A 144 6.59 14.63 -15.33
N VAL A 145 5.50 15.32 -15.04
CA VAL A 145 4.60 15.93 -16.03
C VAL A 145 4.72 17.44 -15.94
N TYR A 146 5.07 18.08 -17.04
CA TYR A 146 5.24 19.53 -17.18
C TYR A 146 4.04 20.09 -17.91
N ALA A 147 3.32 21.00 -17.28
CA ALA A 147 2.16 21.65 -17.87
C ALA A 147 2.57 22.91 -18.67
N ARG A 148 1.85 23.20 -19.75
CA ARG A 148 2.05 24.41 -20.59
C ARG A 148 1.90 25.71 -19.82
N GLU A 149 1.19 25.68 -18.69
CA GLU A 149 1.03 26.82 -17.78
C GLU A 149 2.26 27.08 -16.88
N GLY A 150 3.32 26.26 -17.00
CA GLY A 150 4.59 26.44 -16.29
C GLY A 150 4.65 25.83 -14.90
N TRP A 151 3.71 24.98 -14.52
CA TRP A 151 3.79 24.14 -13.31
C TRP A 151 4.12 22.69 -13.67
N SER A 152 4.57 21.94 -12.69
CA SER A 152 4.86 20.52 -12.87
C SER A 152 4.37 19.71 -11.70
N ILE A 153 4.11 18.43 -11.93
CA ILE A 153 3.78 17.44 -10.91
C ILE A 153 4.56 16.16 -11.20
N TRP A 154 4.95 15.48 -10.15
CA TRP A 154 5.58 14.18 -10.27
C TRP A 154 4.80 13.13 -9.46
N PHE A 155 4.93 11.89 -9.85
CA PHE A 155 4.36 10.76 -9.13
C PHE A 155 5.19 9.50 -9.34
N PRO A 156 5.21 8.58 -8.34
CA PRO A 156 5.92 7.32 -8.45
C PRO A 156 5.18 6.35 -9.39
N VAL A 157 5.94 5.45 -9.99
CA VAL A 157 5.41 4.33 -10.76
C VAL A 157 6.34 3.13 -10.64
N SER A 158 5.79 1.95 -10.36
CA SER A 158 6.60 0.74 -10.20
C SER A 158 7.29 0.33 -11.50
N SER A 159 8.61 0.07 -11.39
CA SER A 159 9.44 -0.44 -12.50
C SER A 159 9.28 -1.95 -12.73
N GLU A 160 8.44 -2.64 -11.95
CA GLU A 160 8.20 -4.08 -12.12
C GLU A 160 7.67 -4.41 -13.53
N PHE A 161 8.33 -5.36 -14.18
CA PHE A 161 7.99 -5.81 -15.54
C PHE A 161 8.13 -4.72 -16.62
N ASP A 162 9.00 -3.72 -16.42
CA ASP A 162 9.20 -2.57 -17.31
C ASP A 162 7.92 -1.75 -17.58
N ARG A 163 6.96 -1.80 -16.64
CA ARG A 163 5.66 -1.15 -16.79
C ARG A 163 5.69 0.36 -16.53
N ASP A 164 6.72 0.85 -15.88
CA ASP A 164 7.03 2.27 -15.80
C ASP A 164 7.26 2.88 -17.19
N GLU A 165 7.98 2.17 -18.07
CA GLU A 165 8.17 2.57 -19.47
C GLU A 165 6.84 2.53 -20.24
N GLU A 166 6.05 1.45 -20.11
CA GLU A 166 4.73 1.35 -20.76
C GLU A 166 3.80 2.48 -20.30
N PHE A 167 3.82 2.82 -19.00
CA PHE A 167 3.02 3.91 -18.44
C PHE A 167 3.45 5.27 -19.00
N PHE A 168 4.75 5.54 -18.98
CA PHE A 168 5.34 6.75 -19.55
C PHE A 168 5.04 6.89 -21.04
N GLU A 169 5.23 5.83 -21.83
CA GLU A 169 4.91 5.82 -23.27
C GLU A 169 3.42 6.11 -23.51
N ALA A 170 2.54 5.58 -22.67
CA ALA A 170 1.11 5.83 -22.81
C ALA A 170 0.75 7.31 -22.64
N ILE A 171 1.51 8.06 -21.83
CA ILE A 171 1.37 9.52 -21.73
C ILE A 171 2.01 10.19 -22.94
N SER A 172 3.31 9.91 -23.18
CA SER A 172 4.12 10.59 -24.20
C SER A 172 3.50 10.52 -25.59
N GLN A 173 2.93 9.38 -25.97
CA GLN A 173 2.29 9.20 -27.29
C GLN A 173 1.00 10.01 -27.46
N ARG A 174 0.42 10.53 -26.37
CA ARG A 174 -0.84 11.30 -26.36
C ARG A 174 -0.62 12.78 -26.19
N VAL A 175 0.54 13.18 -25.68
CA VAL A 175 0.90 14.60 -25.60
C VAL A 175 1.00 15.17 -27.01
N PRO A 176 0.23 16.22 -27.36
CA PRO A 176 0.33 16.85 -28.66
C PRO A 176 1.74 17.41 -28.86
N GLN A 177 2.47 16.87 -29.83
CA GLN A 177 3.76 17.43 -30.20
C GLN A 177 3.54 18.89 -30.58
N SER A 178 4.14 19.79 -29.82
CA SER A 178 4.15 21.23 -30.17
C SER A 178 4.74 21.33 -31.54
N GLY A 179 3.88 21.61 -32.53
CA GLY A 179 4.24 21.55 -33.94
C GLY A 179 5.55 22.25 -34.20
N LEU A 180 6.49 21.53 -34.73
CA LEU A 180 7.46 22.08 -35.65
C LEU A 180 6.63 22.69 -36.77
N LEU A 181 6.36 24.02 -36.67
CA LEU A 181 5.99 24.78 -37.85
C LEU A 181 7.12 24.49 -38.85
N PRO A 182 6.80 24.04 -40.08
CA PRO A 182 7.82 23.89 -41.10
C PRO A 182 8.56 25.23 -41.18
N PRO A 183 9.88 25.25 -41.30
CA PRO A 183 10.62 26.48 -41.50
C PRO A 183 10.10 27.13 -42.77
N ASP A 184 9.67 28.39 -42.66
CA ASP A 184 9.29 29.27 -43.77
C ASP A 184 10.42 29.43 -44.80
#